data_bc31236816b12f6dde4712be328a9b86
#
_entry.id   bc31236816b12f6dde4712be328a9b86
#
_cell.length_a   1.000
_cell.length_b   1.000
_cell.length_c   1.000
_cell.angle_alpha   90.00
_cell.angle_beta   90.00
_cell.angle_gamma   90.00
#
_symmetry.space_group_name_H-M   'P 1'
#
loop_
_entity.id
_entity.type
_entity.pdbx_description
1 polymer ?
#
loop_
_entity_poly.entity_id
_entity_poly.type
_entity_poly.pdbx_seq_one_letter_code
_entity_poly.pdbx_strand_id
1 'polypeptide(L)'
;MTAKAIKAKLKAIQKLRALFLQETNFQIRYDATHARGWSDSYLLTLDDTEVGYASLKTGDDSKARDTLFEFFVVRPFRKHAAALFRECLAEGGAGGTGGAGGAASSGARHIECQSNDRLLTGLLFEHATDIHCDVLFDDHAVTEHAIPGVVVRPRKRNDSVFEHKAEPVGDYVATLDNEVVATGGFLLHYNMPFADLFMEVREDRRRRGIGSYLIQEVKKACYLAGRVPAARCDFANTASRATLLRGGMRLCGQMLKGRVVPIATAHGPRTGG
;
A
#
# COMPACT_ATOMS: atom_id res chain seq x y z
N MET A 1 0.59 25.66 22.31
CA MET A 1 -0.15 25.04 21.19
C MET A 1 -0.47 23.61 21.56
N THR A 2 -1.73 23.29 21.60
CA THR A 2 -2.23 21.95 21.95
C THR A 2 -2.52 21.17 20.69
N ALA A 3 -1.80 20.07 20.47
CA ALA A 3 -2.01 19.15 19.37
C ALA A 3 -3.09 18.13 19.77
N LYS A 4 -3.98 17.79 18.83
CA LYS A 4 -5.01 16.75 19.02
C LYS A 4 -5.22 15.96 17.73
N ALA A 5 -5.56 14.67 17.85
CA ALA A 5 -6.08 13.82 16.78
C ALA A 5 -7.53 13.47 17.12
N ILE A 6 -8.48 13.98 16.37
CA ILE A 6 -9.92 13.86 16.64
C ILE A 6 -10.55 12.91 15.61
N LYS A 7 -11.17 11.81 16.05
CA LYS A 7 -11.83 10.87 15.16
C LYS A 7 -12.89 11.57 14.29
N ALA A 8 -12.85 11.35 12.99
CA ALA A 8 -13.68 12.03 12.03
C ALA A 8 -14.21 11.09 10.95
N LYS A 9 -15.32 11.46 10.32
CA LYS A 9 -15.82 10.75 9.13
C LYS A 9 -14.93 11.07 7.93
N LEU A 10 -14.81 10.13 6.98
CA LEU A 10 -14.02 10.28 5.74
C LEU A 10 -14.35 11.61 5.01
N LYS A 11 -15.61 12.02 4.98
CA LYS A 11 -16.05 13.29 4.36
C LYS A 11 -15.36 14.52 4.97
N ALA A 12 -15.07 14.52 6.27
CA ALA A 12 -14.43 15.64 6.94
C ALA A 12 -12.97 15.83 6.50
N ILE A 13 -12.25 14.76 6.22
CA ILE A 13 -10.84 14.81 5.79
C ILE A 13 -10.68 14.94 4.26
N GLN A 14 -11.74 14.89 3.49
CA GLN A 14 -11.69 14.72 2.02
C GLN A 14 -10.89 15.82 1.30
N LYS A 15 -11.02 17.08 1.74
CA LYS A 15 -10.25 18.20 1.16
C LYS A 15 -8.76 18.09 1.46
N LEU A 16 -8.40 17.74 2.69
CA LEU A 16 -7.01 17.53 3.10
C LEU A 16 -6.41 16.31 2.39
N ARG A 17 -7.20 15.25 2.22
CA ARG A 17 -6.77 14.07 1.49
C ARG A 17 -6.53 14.33 -0.01
N ALA A 18 -7.34 15.18 -0.63
CA ALA A 18 -7.10 15.61 -2.01
C ALA A 18 -5.76 16.33 -2.16
N LEU A 19 -5.41 17.22 -1.22
CA LEU A 19 -4.08 17.87 -1.19
C LEU A 19 -2.94 16.87 -1.00
N PHE A 20 -3.11 15.91 -0.11
CA PHE A 20 -2.14 14.83 0.12
C PHE A 20 -1.87 14.03 -1.16
N LEU A 21 -2.91 13.61 -1.87
CA LEU A 21 -2.78 12.83 -3.11
C LEU A 21 -2.14 13.64 -4.24
N GLN A 22 -2.39 14.95 -4.30
CA GLN A 22 -1.71 15.85 -5.26
C GLN A 22 -0.22 16.03 -4.97
N GLU A 23 0.17 16.07 -3.68
CA GLU A 23 1.58 16.24 -3.32
C GLU A 23 2.42 14.98 -3.52
N THR A 24 1.83 13.80 -3.39
CA THR A 24 2.58 12.55 -3.22
C THR A 24 2.38 11.53 -4.33
N ASN A 25 1.32 11.65 -5.12
CA ASN A 25 1.03 10.78 -6.27
C ASN A 25 1.20 9.28 -5.97
N PHE A 26 0.40 8.78 -5.05
CA PHE A 26 0.44 7.36 -4.66
C PHE A 26 -0.19 6.45 -5.69
N GLN A 27 0.43 5.29 -5.93
CA GLN A 27 -0.12 4.24 -6.77
C GLN A 27 -0.92 3.18 -6.00
N ILE A 28 -0.74 3.04 -4.68
CA ILE A 28 -1.33 1.95 -3.91
C ILE A 28 -2.72 2.26 -3.35
N ARG A 29 -3.45 1.18 -3.03
CA ARG A 29 -4.87 0.96 -2.68
C ARG A 29 -5.45 1.74 -1.50
N TYR A 30 -5.10 2.99 -1.30
CA TYR A 30 -5.67 3.78 -0.20
C TYR A 30 -7.13 4.13 -0.42
N ASP A 31 -7.54 4.45 -1.65
CA ASP A 31 -8.96 4.67 -1.96
C ASP A 31 -9.79 3.43 -1.67
N ALA A 32 -9.32 2.26 -2.06
CA ALA A 32 -9.99 1.00 -1.79
C ALA A 32 -10.10 0.70 -0.28
N THR A 33 -9.10 1.05 0.52
CA THR A 33 -9.11 0.90 1.97
C THR A 33 -10.20 1.75 2.61
N HIS A 34 -10.33 3.00 2.20
CA HIS A 34 -11.38 3.90 2.66
C HIS A 34 -12.78 3.47 2.16
N ALA A 35 -12.91 3.17 0.87
CA ALA A 35 -14.19 2.79 0.25
C ALA A 35 -14.80 1.51 0.87
N ARG A 36 -13.95 0.57 1.30
CA ARG A 36 -14.36 -0.68 1.97
C ARG A 36 -14.61 -0.52 3.47
N GLY A 37 -14.43 0.69 4.02
CA GLY A 37 -14.58 0.95 5.45
C GLY A 37 -13.52 0.25 6.32
N TRP A 38 -12.34 -0.02 5.77
CA TRP A 38 -11.23 -0.69 6.48
C TRP A 38 -10.33 0.27 7.24
N SER A 39 -10.69 1.54 7.30
CA SER A 39 -9.91 2.58 7.98
C SER A 39 -10.77 3.47 8.86
N ASP A 40 -10.16 4.01 9.89
CA ASP A 40 -10.63 5.16 10.67
C ASP A 40 -9.82 6.39 10.31
N SER A 41 -10.49 7.53 10.22
CA SER A 41 -9.86 8.81 9.91
C SER A 41 -9.91 9.75 11.10
N TYR A 42 -8.92 10.64 11.19
CA TYR A 42 -8.75 11.62 12.27
C TYR A 42 -8.39 12.97 11.67
N LEU A 43 -9.04 14.03 12.15
CA LEU A 43 -8.60 15.39 11.93
C LEU A 43 -7.48 15.73 12.91
N LEU A 44 -6.42 16.34 12.41
CA LEU A 44 -5.31 16.85 13.21
C LEU A 44 -5.49 18.33 13.42
N THR A 45 -5.52 18.75 14.70
CA THR A 45 -5.73 20.16 15.07
C THR A 45 -4.60 20.71 15.95
N LEU A 46 -4.36 22.00 15.81
CA LEU A 46 -3.51 22.80 16.70
C LEU A 46 -4.35 23.97 17.21
N ASP A 47 -4.55 24.04 18.53
CA ASP A 47 -5.41 25.06 19.15
C ASP A 47 -6.75 25.19 18.40
N ASP A 48 -7.41 24.04 18.13
CA ASP A 48 -8.68 23.87 17.43
C ASP A 48 -8.68 24.27 15.93
N THR A 49 -7.53 24.64 15.37
CA THR A 49 -7.38 24.86 13.92
C THR A 49 -7.06 23.51 13.22
N GLU A 50 -7.85 23.17 12.20
CA GLU A 50 -7.61 21.97 11.37
C GLU A 50 -6.36 22.17 10.51
N VAL A 51 -5.31 21.38 10.75
CA VAL A 51 -4.01 21.52 10.10
C VAL A 51 -3.58 20.28 9.32
N GLY A 52 -4.34 19.18 9.40
CA GLY A 52 -4.00 17.95 8.73
C GLY A 52 -4.98 16.83 9.04
N TYR A 53 -4.62 15.62 8.62
CA TYR A 53 -5.36 14.40 8.93
C TYR A 53 -4.44 13.20 9.06
N ALA A 54 -4.95 12.16 9.69
CA ALA A 54 -4.36 10.85 9.76
C ALA A 54 -5.40 9.77 9.47
N SER A 55 -4.96 8.61 8.98
CA SER A 55 -5.85 7.45 8.80
C SER A 55 -5.15 6.17 9.22
N LEU A 56 -5.87 5.38 10.04
CA LEU A 56 -5.42 4.09 10.53
C LEU A 56 -6.24 2.98 9.88
N LYS A 57 -5.58 1.93 9.42
CA LYS A 57 -6.21 0.72 8.86
C LYS A 57 -5.93 -0.50 9.73
N THR A 58 -6.65 -1.58 9.46
CA THR A 58 -6.36 -2.90 10.04
C THR A 58 -4.99 -3.39 9.55
N GLY A 59 -4.14 -3.83 10.46
CA GLY A 59 -2.88 -4.50 10.14
C GLY A 59 -3.11 -5.93 9.61
N ASP A 60 -2.05 -6.56 9.11
CA ASP A 60 -2.14 -7.91 8.52
C ASP A 60 -2.48 -8.97 9.58
N ASP A 61 -2.00 -8.80 10.82
CA ASP A 61 -2.13 -9.75 11.92
C ASP A 61 -3.15 -9.37 12.99
N SER A 62 -3.90 -8.29 12.78
CA SER A 62 -4.79 -7.71 13.80
C SER A 62 -6.16 -7.37 13.24
N LYS A 63 -7.21 -7.55 14.07
CA LYS A 63 -8.54 -6.99 13.77
C LYS A 63 -8.63 -5.52 14.18
N ALA A 64 -7.65 -5.00 14.91
CA ALA A 64 -7.57 -3.61 15.34
C ALA A 64 -7.08 -2.70 14.22
N ARG A 65 -7.55 -1.45 14.21
CA ARG A 65 -7.05 -0.41 13.31
C ARG A 65 -5.85 0.27 13.95
N ASP A 66 -4.70 -0.37 13.82
CA ASP A 66 -3.46 -0.03 14.49
C ASP A 66 -2.29 0.31 13.53
N THR A 67 -2.57 0.33 12.23
CA THR A 67 -1.58 0.67 11.20
C THR A 67 -1.86 2.05 10.63
N LEU A 68 -1.02 3.03 10.96
CA LEU A 68 -1.05 4.37 10.36
C LEU A 68 -0.55 4.27 8.91
N PHE A 69 -1.37 4.68 7.95
CA PHE A 69 -1.05 4.55 6.52
C PHE A 69 -1.22 5.84 5.71
N GLU A 70 -1.88 6.84 6.25
CA GLU A 70 -1.91 8.21 5.75
C GLU A 70 -1.68 9.17 6.91
N PHE A 71 -0.75 10.11 6.74
CA PHE A 71 -0.49 11.19 7.69
C PHE A 71 -0.10 12.45 6.91
N PHE A 72 -0.92 13.45 6.98
CA PHE A 72 -0.74 14.68 6.23
C PHE A 72 -0.89 15.91 7.12
N VAL A 73 0.07 16.81 7.02
CA VAL A 73 0.02 18.14 7.67
C VAL A 73 0.27 19.19 6.58
N VAL A 74 -0.61 20.18 6.50
CA VAL A 74 -0.45 21.27 5.52
C VAL A 74 0.86 22.03 5.77
N ARG A 75 1.52 22.45 4.68
CA ARG A 75 2.90 22.97 4.70
C ARG A 75 3.22 23.98 5.79
N PRO A 76 2.39 25.03 6.04
CA PRO A 76 2.71 26.04 7.07
C PRO A 76 2.84 25.47 8.48
N PHE A 77 2.23 24.31 8.75
CA PHE A 77 2.18 23.69 10.08
C PHE A 77 3.09 22.46 10.23
N ARG A 78 3.88 22.10 9.22
CA ARG A 78 4.75 20.89 9.25
C ARG A 78 5.81 20.89 10.35
N LYS A 79 6.21 22.05 10.83
CA LYS A 79 7.09 22.17 12.02
C LYS A 79 6.49 21.51 13.27
N HIS A 80 5.17 21.32 13.32
CA HIS A 80 4.45 20.67 14.40
C HIS A 80 4.11 19.19 14.12
N ALA A 81 4.55 18.64 12.98
CA ALA A 81 4.20 17.29 12.55
C ALA A 81 4.56 16.21 13.59
N ALA A 82 5.73 16.31 14.23
CA ALA A 82 6.14 15.37 15.27
C ALA A 82 5.22 15.38 16.50
N ALA A 83 4.67 16.53 16.89
CA ALA A 83 3.70 16.61 17.98
C ALA A 83 2.36 15.97 17.59
N LEU A 84 1.84 16.32 16.41
CA LEU A 84 0.61 15.74 15.87
C LEU A 84 0.71 14.23 15.63
N PHE A 85 1.88 13.76 15.20
CA PHE A 85 2.15 12.34 15.00
C PHE A 85 2.09 11.56 16.32
N ARG A 86 2.66 12.12 17.41
CA ARG A 86 2.58 11.50 18.74
C ARG A 86 1.15 11.32 19.22
N GLU A 87 0.24 12.23 18.90
CA GLU A 87 -1.19 12.07 19.19
C GLU A 87 -1.80 10.86 18.48
N CYS A 88 -1.33 10.54 17.26
CA CYS A 88 -1.77 9.35 16.55
C CYS A 88 -1.20 8.04 17.14
N LEU A 89 -0.05 8.11 17.81
CA LEU A 89 0.58 6.97 18.47
C LEU A 89 0.03 6.71 19.88
N ALA A 90 -0.21 7.79 20.63
CA ALA A 90 -0.62 7.70 22.04
C ALA A 90 -2.04 7.17 22.18
N GLU A 91 -2.90 7.52 21.22
CA GLU A 91 -4.29 7.15 21.22
C GLU A 91 -4.72 6.81 19.80
N GLY A 92 -5.30 5.70 19.63
CA GLY A 92 -6.36 5.60 18.66
C GLY A 92 -7.51 6.50 19.16
N GLY A 93 -7.21 7.81 19.35
CA GLY A 93 -8.13 8.86 19.75
C GLY A 93 -8.57 8.86 21.21
N ALA A 94 -7.94 9.69 22.07
CA ALA A 94 -8.56 10.22 23.27
C ALA A 94 -9.76 11.10 22.94
N GLY A 95 -10.87 10.51 22.64
CA GLY A 95 -12.12 11.19 22.31
C GLY A 95 -13.35 10.32 22.52
N GLY A 96 -13.16 9.11 22.96
CA GLY A 96 -14.22 8.20 23.36
C GLY A 96 -14.45 8.26 24.88
N THR A 97 -15.32 9.19 25.36
CA THR A 97 -16.00 9.01 26.65
C THR A 97 -16.50 7.59 26.73
N GLY A 98 -15.96 6.82 27.68
CA GLY A 98 -16.22 5.41 27.89
C GLY A 98 -17.70 5.06 27.89
N GLY A 99 -18.15 4.47 26.79
CA GLY A 99 -19.32 3.62 26.76
C GLY A 99 -18.84 2.21 27.10
N ALA A 100 -19.36 1.63 28.18
CA ALA A 100 -19.05 0.28 28.60
C ALA A 100 -19.30 -0.72 27.44
N GLY A 101 -18.25 -1.35 26.91
CA GLY A 101 -18.34 -2.43 25.94
C GLY A 101 -17.55 -2.30 24.62
N GLY A 102 -16.85 -1.19 24.35
CA GLY A 102 -16.02 -1.05 23.16
C GLY A 102 -14.56 -1.46 23.45
N ALA A 103 -13.99 -2.34 22.60
CA ALA A 103 -12.57 -2.64 22.62
C ALA A 103 -11.78 -1.33 22.56
N ALA A 104 -10.89 -1.11 23.53
CA ALA A 104 -10.01 0.04 23.59
C ALA A 104 -9.27 0.15 22.25
N SER A 105 -9.45 1.27 21.53
CA SER A 105 -8.69 1.58 20.35
C SER A 105 -7.25 1.86 20.79
N SER A 106 -6.39 0.88 20.65
CA SER A 106 -4.96 1.05 20.85
C SER A 106 -4.43 1.98 19.78
N GLY A 107 -3.57 2.94 20.14
CA GLY A 107 -2.90 3.83 19.19
C GLY A 107 -2.16 3.07 18.08
N ALA A 108 -1.63 3.78 17.11
CA ALA A 108 -0.91 3.18 16.00
C ALA A 108 0.28 2.37 16.51
N ARG A 109 0.32 1.09 16.16
CA ARG A 109 1.41 0.16 16.48
C ARG A 109 2.34 -0.06 15.30
N HIS A 110 1.85 0.20 14.12
CA HIS A 110 2.59 0.06 12.86
C HIS A 110 2.43 1.33 12.03
N ILE A 111 3.43 1.58 11.21
CA ILE A 111 3.41 2.62 10.18
C ILE A 111 3.60 1.93 8.84
N GLU A 112 2.78 2.26 7.85
CA GLU A 112 2.94 1.83 6.47
C GLU A 112 2.92 3.07 5.58
N CYS A 113 3.96 3.27 4.77
CA CYS A 113 4.02 4.40 3.85
C CYS A 113 4.76 4.05 2.57
N GLN A 114 4.49 4.81 1.52
CA GLN A 114 5.32 4.76 0.31
C GLN A 114 6.50 5.73 0.45
N SER A 115 7.66 5.34 -0.10
CA SER A 115 8.90 6.12 0.00
C SER A 115 8.83 7.52 -0.63
N ASN A 116 7.81 7.80 -1.45
CA ASN A 116 7.52 9.14 -1.98
C ASN A 116 6.77 10.06 -0.99
N ASP A 117 6.19 9.52 0.09
CA ASP A 117 5.71 10.31 1.22
C ASP A 117 6.88 10.64 2.15
N ARG A 118 7.56 11.75 1.86
CA ARG A 118 8.76 12.16 2.61
C ARG A 118 8.49 12.41 4.09
N LEU A 119 7.30 12.93 4.43
CA LEU A 119 6.96 13.24 5.83
C LEU A 119 6.80 11.95 6.62
N LEU A 120 5.93 11.05 6.16
CA LEU A 120 5.64 9.82 6.90
C LEU A 120 6.83 8.84 6.85
N THR A 121 7.61 8.82 5.75
CA THR A 121 8.87 8.06 5.66
C THR A 121 9.89 8.53 6.70
N GLY A 122 10.06 9.84 6.88
CA GLY A 122 10.93 10.39 7.93
C GLY A 122 10.50 9.96 9.32
N LEU A 123 9.21 10.09 9.62
CA LEU A 123 8.63 9.67 10.91
C LEU A 123 8.71 8.15 11.12
N LEU A 124 8.59 7.34 10.07
CA LEU A 124 8.77 5.90 10.14
C LEU A 124 10.21 5.55 10.59
N PHE A 125 11.22 6.14 9.98
CA PHE A 125 12.62 5.88 10.37
C PHE A 125 12.97 6.42 11.75
N GLU A 126 12.30 7.48 12.22
CA GLU A 126 12.50 8.04 13.56
C GLU A 126 11.81 7.21 14.66
N HIS A 127 10.65 6.62 14.36
CA HIS A 127 9.77 6.05 15.38
C HIS A 127 9.47 4.55 15.22
N ALA A 128 10.04 3.87 14.24
CA ALA A 128 9.76 2.45 14.03
C ALA A 128 11.03 1.60 13.90
N THR A 129 10.87 0.31 14.21
CA THR A 129 11.84 -0.77 14.03
C THR A 129 11.24 -1.87 13.16
N ASP A 130 12.04 -2.89 12.87
CA ASP A 130 11.61 -4.07 12.09
C ASP A 130 10.99 -3.65 10.75
N ILE A 131 11.70 -2.76 10.02
CA ILE A 131 11.18 -2.18 8.79
C ILE A 131 11.28 -3.20 7.66
N HIS A 132 10.13 -3.59 7.13
CA HIS A 132 9.99 -4.40 5.93
C HIS A 132 9.75 -3.53 4.71
N CYS A 133 10.12 -4.04 3.54
CA CYS A 133 10.08 -3.31 2.29
C CYS A 133 9.55 -4.16 1.15
N ASP A 134 8.49 -3.71 0.50
CA ASP A 134 8.11 -4.18 -0.83
C ASP A 134 8.62 -3.19 -1.89
N VAL A 135 8.91 -3.70 -3.07
CA VAL A 135 9.32 -2.88 -4.22
C VAL A 135 8.11 -2.54 -5.06
N LEU A 136 8.00 -1.27 -5.43
CA LEU A 136 6.93 -0.74 -6.28
C LEU A 136 7.44 -0.56 -7.71
N PHE A 137 6.59 -0.92 -8.66
CA PHE A 137 6.86 -0.83 -10.09
C PHE A 137 5.75 -0.04 -10.79
N ASP A 138 6.14 0.78 -11.77
CA ASP A 138 5.26 1.36 -12.76
C ASP A 138 5.67 0.95 -14.18
N ASP A 139 4.80 1.17 -15.15
CA ASP A 139 5.12 0.90 -16.55
C ASP A 139 6.14 1.90 -17.09
N HIS A 140 7.09 1.42 -17.88
CA HIS A 140 8.18 2.24 -18.42
C HIS A 140 8.41 2.05 -19.93
N ALA A 141 8.35 0.80 -20.40
CA ALA A 141 8.71 0.48 -21.76
C ALA A 141 7.79 -0.56 -22.39
N VAL A 142 7.51 -0.39 -23.64
CA VAL A 142 6.90 -1.45 -24.47
C VAL A 142 7.93 -2.52 -24.70
N THR A 143 7.52 -3.79 -24.56
CA THR A 143 8.34 -4.96 -24.85
C THR A 143 7.68 -5.81 -25.94
N GLU A 144 8.49 -6.55 -26.69
CA GLU A 144 8.04 -7.38 -27.81
C GLU A 144 8.52 -8.84 -27.62
N HIS A 145 8.23 -9.40 -26.43
CA HIS A 145 8.54 -10.79 -26.16
C HIS A 145 7.62 -11.68 -26.99
N ALA A 146 8.21 -12.69 -27.60
CA ALA A 146 7.49 -13.80 -28.22
C ALA A 146 8.18 -15.10 -27.80
N ILE A 147 7.39 -16.08 -27.40
CA ILE A 147 7.90 -17.41 -27.02
C ILE A 147 7.25 -18.43 -27.95
N PRO A 148 8.03 -19.20 -28.73
CA PRO A 148 7.48 -20.19 -29.65
C PRO A 148 6.51 -21.14 -28.95
N GLY A 149 5.32 -21.31 -29.53
CA GLY A 149 4.27 -22.17 -29.02
C GLY A 149 3.45 -21.62 -27.85
N VAL A 150 3.88 -20.49 -27.23
CA VAL A 150 3.11 -19.85 -26.15
C VAL A 150 2.14 -18.84 -26.71
N VAL A 151 0.87 -18.96 -26.34
CA VAL A 151 -0.20 -18.02 -26.70
C VAL A 151 -0.79 -17.41 -25.43
N VAL A 152 -0.83 -16.08 -25.35
CA VAL A 152 -1.53 -15.35 -24.28
C VAL A 152 -2.90 -14.91 -24.78
N ARG A 153 -3.93 -15.19 -24.00
CA ARG A 153 -5.33 -14.86 -24.32
C ARG A 153 -6.19 -14.68 -23.07
N PRO A 154 -7.39 -14.11 -23.19
CA PRO A 154 -8.38 -14.14 -22.11
C PRO A 154 -8.69 -15.59 -21.69
N ARG A 155 -8.87 -15.79 -20.38
CA ARG A 155 -9.22 -17.07 -19.79
C ARG A 155 -10.64 -17.45 -20.15
N LYS A 156 -10.83 -18.70 -20.55
CA LYS A 156 -12.15 -19.28 -20.82
C LYS A 156 -12.65 -20.04 -19.58
N ARG A 157 -13.97 -20.17 -19.45
CA ARG A 157 -14.60 -20.86 -18.31
C ARG A 157 -14.17 -22.33 -18.16
N ASN A 158 -13.84 -22.98 -19.26
CA ASN A 158 -13.43 -24.39 -19.30
C ASN A 158 -11.91 -24.59 -19.32
N ASP A 159 -11.11 -23.53 -19.12
CA ASP A 159 -9.67 -23.69 -18.98
C ASP A 159 -9.35 -24.43 -17.67
N SER A 160 -8.59 -25.52 -17.79
CA SER A 160 -8.04 -26.22 -16.63
C SER A 160 -6.82 -25.43 -16.13
N VAL A 161 -6.93 -24.82 -14.97
CA VAL A 161 -5.87 -24.00 -14.36
C VAL A 161 -5.18 -24.82 -13.30
N PHE A 162 -3.84 -24.71 -13.21
CA PHE A 162 -3.05 -25.32 -12.15
C PHE A 162 -3.35 -24.68 -10.78
N GLU A 163 -2.96 -25.35 -9.70
CA GLU A 163 -3.10 -24.83 -8.35
C GLU A 163 -2.21 -23.62 -8.14
N HIS A 164 -2.81 -22.51 -7.70
CA HIS A 164 -2.12 -21.28 -7.38
C HIS A 164 -1.62 -21.29 -5.92
N LYS A 165 -0.39 -20.82 -5.69
CA LYS A 165 0.23 -20.78 -4.37
C LYS A 165 0.25 -19.38 -3.75
N ALA A 166 0.32 -18.33 -4.57
CA ALA A 166 0.53 -16.97 -4.10
C ALA A 166 -0.47 -15.97 -4.67
N GLU A 167 -0.77 -16.07 -5.96
CA GLU A 167 -1.59 -15.09 -6.65
C GLU A 167 -2.99 -15.64 -6.97
N PRO A 168 -4.01 -14.79 -7.10
CA PRO A 168 -5.32 -15.25 -7.56
C PRO A 168 -5.25 -15.76 -9.01
N VAL A 169 -6.24 -16.56 -9.41
CA VAL A 169 -6.38 -16.95 -10.82
C VAL A 169 -6.79 -15.71 -11.62
N GLY A 170 -5.95 -15.32 -12.58
CA GLY A 170 -6.16 -14.14 -13.39
C GLY A 170 -7.16 -14.32 -14.53
N ASP A 171 -7.52 -13.21 -15.18
CA ASP A 171 -8.42 -13.17 -16.33
C ASP A 171 -7.71 -13.48 -17.65
N TYR A 172 -6.39 -13.61 -17.64
CA TYR A 172 -5.55 -13.97 -18.80
C TYR A 172 -4.77 -15.23 -18.51
N VAL A 173 -4.57 -16.04 -19.54
CA VAL A 173 -3.78 -17.27 -19.47
C VAL A 173 -2.71 -17.26 -20.56
N ALA A 174 -1.54 -17.83 -20.24
CA ALA A 174 -0.57 -18.27 -21.23
C ALA A 174 -0.73 -19.77 -21.41
N THR A 175 -0.90 -20.22 -22.66
CA THR A 175 -1.02 -21.64 -22.99
C THR A 175 0.19 -22.09 -23.81
N LEU A 176 0.64 -23.31 -23.56
CA LEU A 176 1.67 -24.04 -24.34
C LEU A 176 1.17 -25.45 -24.52
N ASP A 177 1.18 -25.94 -25.77
CA ASP A 177 0.67 -27.28 -26.14
C ASP A 177 -0.77 -27.55 -25.65
N ASN A 178 -1.64 -26.53 -25.73
CA ASN A 178 -3.01 -26.47 -25.19
C ASN A 178 -3.15 -26.55 -23.66
N GLU A 179 -2.07 -26.59 -22.90
CA GLU A 179 -2.10 -26.54 -21.45
C GLU A 179 -1.96 -25.09 -20.94
N VAL A 180 -2.66 -24.73 -19.87
CA VAL A 180 -2.44 -23.47 -19.16
C VAL A 180 -1.16 -23.58 -18.34
N VAL A 181 -0.17 -22.76 -18.69
CA VAL A 181 1.15 -22.74 -18.04
C VAL A 181 1.40 -21.50 -17.19
N ALA A 182 0.61 -20.44 -17.37
CA ALA A 182 0.61 -19.28 -16.50
C ALA A 182 -0.76 -18.58 -16.51
N THR A 183 -1.08 -17.88 -15.45
CA THR A 183 -2.22 -16.96 -15.40
C THR A 183 -1.79 -15.59 -14.87
N GLY A 184 -2.52 -14.56 -15.24
CA GLY A 184 -2.30 -13.21 -14.77
C GLY A 184 -3.50 -12.30 -15.02
N GLY A 185 -3.41 -11.10 -14.50
CA GLY A 185 -4.47 -10.11 -14.60
C GLY A 185 -4.08 -8.81 -13.93
N PHE A 186 -5.08 -7.98 -13.70
CA PHE A 186 -4.89 -6.75 -12.93
C PHE A 186 -6.10 -6.49 -12.03
N LEU A 187 -5.83 -5.87 -10.87
CA LEU A 187 -6.84 -5.48 -9.89
C LEU A 187 -6.97 -3.96 -9.88
N LEU A 188 -8.21 -3.46 -9.74
CA LEU A 188 -8.53 -2.03 -9.76
C LEU A 188 -8.53 -1.39 -8.36
N HIS A 189 -7.79 -1.95 -7.42
CA HIS A 189 -7.75 -1.46 -6.05
C HIS A 189 -6.69 -0.38 -5.79
N TYR A 190 -5.79 -0.14 -6.75
CA TYR A 190 -4.86 0.99 -6.68
C TYR A 190 -5.57 2.30 -7.01
N ASN A 191 -5.05 3.41 -6.47
CA ASN A 191 -5.54 4.73 -6.80
C ASN A 191 -5.43 5.00 -8.29
N MET A 192 -6.40 5.73 -8.85
CA MET A 192 -6.29 6.20 -10.22
C MET A 192 -4.96 6.97 -10.44
N PRO A 193 -4.32 6.80 -11.59
CA PRO A 193 -4.73 5.98 -12.74
C PRO A 193 -4.28 4.51 -12.70
N PHE A 194 -3.66 4.04 -11.64
CA PHE A 194 -2.96 2.75 -11.58
C PHE A 194 -3.88 1.54 -11.42
N ALA A 195 -3.41 0.38 -11.91
CA ALA A 195 -3.96 -0.94 -11.59
C ALA A 195 -2.82 -1.89 -11.22
N ASP A 196 -3.11 -2.82 -10.31
CA ASP A 196 -2.16 -3.78 -9.75
C ASP A 196 -2.06 -5.02 -10.64
N LEU A 197 -0.94 -5.18 -11.33
CA LEU A 197 -0.65 -6.37 -12.13
C LEU A 197 -0.20 -7.51 -11.24
N PHE A 198 -0.68 -8.70 -11.55
CA PHE A 198 -0.23 -9.93 -10.91
C PHE A 198 -0.13 -11.06 -11.93
N MET A 199 0.69 -12.07 -11.63
CA MET A 199 0.81 -13.27 -12.46
C MET A 199 1.39 -14.43 -11.65
N GLU A 200 1.01 -15.64 -12.01
CA GLU A 200 1.66 -16.86 -11.53
C GLU A 200 1.97 -17.79 -12.69
N VAL A 201 3.19 -18.33 -12.68
CA VAL A 201 3.68 -19.31 -13.67
C VAL A 201 3.79 -20.66 -12.99
N ARG A 202 3.24 -21.69 -13.64
CA ARG A 202 3.32 -23.08 -13.19
C ARG A 202 4.78 -23.45 -12.92
N GLU A 203 5.05 -24.12 -11.81
CA GLU A 203 6.38 -24.29 -11.25
C GLU A 203 7.37 -24.94 -12.22
N ASP A 204 6.95 -26.01 -12.94
CA ASP A 204 7.73 -26.72 -13.93
C ASP A 204 8.00 -25.93 -15.23
N ARG A 205 7.34 -24.76 -15.39
CA ARG A 205 7.44 -23.88 -16.55
C ARG A 205 8.13 -22.53 -16.26
N ARG A 206 8.60 -22.33 -15.03
CA ARG A 206 9.33 -21.11 -14.62
C ARG A 206 10.68 -20.98 -15.34
N ARG A 207 11.25 -19.77 -15.29
CA ARG A 207 12.57 -19.40 -15.87
C ARG A 207 12.67 -19.56 -17.41
N ARG A 208 11.53 -19.57 -18.12
CA ARG A 208 11.44 -19.64 -19.59
C ARG A 208 10.94 -18.34 -20.24
N GLY A 209 10.85 -17.24 -19.46
CA GLY A 209 10.35 -15.94 -19.93
C GLY A 209 8.83 -15.81 -20.02
N ILE A 210 8.07 -16.86 -19.71
CA ILE A 210 6.59 -16.89 -19.83
C ILE A 210 5.95 -15.80 -18.98
N GLY A 211 6.42 -15.58 -17.76
CA GLY A 211 5.91 -14.52 -16.88
C GLY A 211 6.08 -13.13 -17.49
N SER A 212 7.25 -12.81 -18.05
CA SER A 212 7.50 -11.50 -18.67
C SER A 212 6.67 -11.30 -19.94
N TYR A 213 6.45 -12.34 -20.73
CA TYR A 213 5.55 -12.30 -21.88
C TYR A 213 4.10 -12.10 -21.45
N LEU A 214 3.64 -12.80 -20.40
CA LEU A 214 2.29 -12.61 -19.86
C LEU A 214 2.11 -11.17 -19.33
N ILE A 215 3.06 -10.62 -18.56
CA ILE A 215 3.03 -9.22 -18.07
C ILE A 215 2.91 -8.25 -19.25
N GLN A 216 3.69 -8.44 -20.32
CA GLN A 216 3.59 -7.62 -21.54
C GLN A 216 2.16 -7.56 -22.07
N GLU A 217 1.49 -8.70 -22.20
CA GLU A 217 0.13 -8.77 -22.76
C GLU A 217 -0.93 -8.24 -21.77
N VAL A 218 -0.76 -8.51 -20.47
CA VAL A 218 -1.63 -7.96 -19.43
C VAL A 218 -1.51 -6.43 -19.33
N LYS A 219 -0.32 -5.86 -19.53
CA LYS A 219 -0.12 -4.40 -19.63
C LYS A 219 -0.99 -3.79 -20.74
N LYS A 220 -1.00 -4.40 -21.95
CA LYS A 220 -1.85 -3.95 -23.07
C LYS A 220 -3.33 -3.94 -22.67
N ALA A 221 -3.80 -5.00 -22.04
CA ALA A 221 -5.17 -5.10 -21.56
C ALA A 221 -5.50 -4.07 -20.48
N CYS A 222 -4.55 -3.79 -19.58
CA CYS A 222 -4.68 -2.77 -18.54
C CYS A 222 -4.87 -1.37 -19.15
N TYR A 223 -4.09 -1.00 -20.17
CA TYR A 223 -4.27 0.26 -20.90
C TYR A 223 -5.61 0.34 -21.63
N LEU A 224 -6.06 -0.75 -22.25
CA LEU A 224 -7.39 -0.81 -22.89
C LEU A 224 -8.52 -0.60 -21.86
N ALA A 225 -8.30 -0.96 -20.61
CA ALA A 225 -9.23 -0.69 -19.50
C ALA A 225 -9.09 0.74 -18.92
N GLY A 226 -8.30 1.62 -19.55
CA GLY A 226 -8.07 2.99 -19.11
C GLY A 226 -7.23 3.12 -17.84
N ARG A 227 -6.35 2.15 -17.57
CA ARG A 227 -5.49 2.13 -16.39
C ARG A 227 -4.01 2.06 -16.76
N VAL A 228 -3.18 2.60 -15.90
CA VAL A 228 -1.72 2.51 -16.00
C VAL A 228 -1.24 1.30 -15.21
N PRO A 229 -0.48 0.39 -15.85
CA PRO A 229 0.07 -0.78 -15.17
C PRO A 229 1.02 -0.39 -14.03
N ALA A 230 0.80 -0.95 -12.85
CA ALA A 230 1.70 -0.90 -11.70
C ALA A 230 1.77 -2.29 -11.07
N ALA A 231 2.76 -2.53 -10.24
CA ALA A 231 2.90 -3.79 -9.53
C ALA A 231 3.65 -3.60 -8.22
N ARG A 232 3.55 -4.59 -7.34
CA ARG A 232 4.30 -4.68 -6.11
C ARG A 232 4.83 -6.09 -5.94
N CYS A 233 6.03 -6.22 -5.41
CA CYS A 233 6.53 -7.51 -4.94
C CYS A 233 7.41 -7.34 -3.70
N ASP A 234 7.50 -8.38 -2.89
CA ASP A 234 8.45 -8.47 -1.79
C ASP A 234 9.87 -8.19 -2.26
N PHE A 235 10.64 -7.44 -1.45
CA PHE A 235 12.03 -7.10 -1.77
C PHE A 235 12.91 -8.34 -2.01
N ALA A 236 12.67 -9.42 -1.28
CA ALA A 236 13.41 -10.67 -1.42
C ALA A 236 12.97 -11.52 -2.64
N ASN A 237 11.80 -11.23 -3.24
CA ASN A 237 11.30 -11.96 -4.40
C ASN A 237 12.01 -11.55 -5.69
N THR A 238 13.26 -11.97 -5.83
CA THR A 238 14.13 -11.64 -6.98
C THR A 238 13.55 -12.15 -8.31
N ALA A 239 12.81 -13.25 -8.30
CA ALA A 239 12.19 -13.82 -9.51
C ALA A 239 11.06 -12.92 -10.03
N SER A 240 10.17 -12.43 -9.15
CA SER A 240 9.12 -11.49 -9.52
C SER A 240 9.73 -10.17 -10.02
N ARG A 241 10.72 -9.62 -9.31
CA ARG A 241 11.43 -8.40 -9.71
C ARG A 241 12.02 -8.53 -11.12
N ALA A 242 12.75 -9.61 -11.39
CA ALA A 242 13.33 -9.87 -12.71
C ALA A 242 12.27 -10.00 -13.80
N THR A 243 11.13 -10.63 -13.49
CA THR A 243 10.01 -10.80 -14.40
C THR A 243 9.38 -9.46 -14.77
N LEU A 244 9.12 -8.61 -13.79
CA LEU A 244 8.52 -7.28 -13.99
C LEU A 244 9.47 -6.37 -14.79
N LEU A 245 10.75 -6.31 -14.42
CA LEU A 245 11.76 -5.53 -15.16
C LEU A 245 11.86 -5.99 -16.62
N ARG A 246 11.93 -7.29 -16.87
CA ARG A 246 11.96 -7.84 -18.22
C ARG A 246 10.63 -7.57 -18.98
N GLY A 247 9.50 -7.49 -18.28
CA GLY A 247 8.20 -7.09 -18.84
C GLY A 247 8.08 -5.60 -19.16
N GLY A 248 9.16 -4.82 -19.01
CA GLY A 248 9.22 -3.39 -19.33
C GLY A 248 8.74 -2.46 -18.22
N MET A 249 8.61 -2.97 -17.01
CA MET A 249 8.35 -2.13 -15.83
C MET A 249 9.66 -1.62 -15.22
N ARG A 250 9.59 -0.55 -14.44
CA ARG A 250 10.75 -0.03 -13.69
C ARG A 250 10.41 0.14 -12.22
N LEU A 251 11.44 0.17 -11.38
CA LEU A 251 11.27 0.55 -9.98
C LEU A 251 10.89 2.02 -9.88
N CYS A 252 9.83 2.33 -9.12
CA CYS A 252 9.35 3.69 -8.91
C CYS A 252 9.28 4.08 -7.44
N GLY A 253 9.50 3.15 -6.53
CA GLY A 253 9.50 3.41 -5.09
C GLY A 253 9.47 2.14 -4.26
N GLN A 254 9.17 2.31 -3.00
CA GLN A 254 9.07 1.24 -2.01
C GLN A 254 7.84 1.45 -1.14
N MET A 255 7.20 0.35 -0.74
CA MET A 255 6.26 0.32 0.37
C MET A 255 7.03 -0.11 1.61
N LEU A 256 7.05 0.76 2.60
CA LEU A 256 7.73 0.56 3.86
C LEU A 256 6.69 0.28 4.95
N LYS A 257 6.95 -0.72 5.78
CA LYS A 257 6.14 -1.04 6.95
C LYS A 257 7.05 -1.30 8.13
N GLY A 258 6.83 -0.59 9.24
CA GLY A 258 7.62 -0.72 10.46
C GLY A 258 6.75 -0.82 11.70
N ARG A 259 7.28 -1.43 12.76
CA ARG A 259 6.65 -1.52 14.07
C ARG A 259 7.05 -0.31 14.89
N VAL A 260 6.06 0.42 15.42
CA VAL A 260 6.29 1.60 16.27
C VAL A 260 7.00 1.20 17.56
N VAL A 261 8.07 1.93 17.89
CA VAL A 261 8.72 1.83 19.19
C VAL A 261 7.90 2.63 20.20
N PRO A 262 7.52 2.04 21.35
CA PRO A 262 6.85 2.80 22.40
C PRO A 262 7.68 4.04 22.76
N ILE A 263 7.07 5.22 22.68
CA ILE A 263 7.72 6.44 23.13
C ILE A 263 7.81 6.32 24.65
N ALA A 264 9.02 6.16 25.19
CA ALA A 264 9.24 6.19 26.62
C ALA A 264 8.68 7.53 27.13
N THR A 265 7.64 7.46 27.95
CA THR A 265 7.13 8.66 28.64
C THR A 265 8.27 9.16 29.53
N ALA A 266 8.82 10.33 29.17
CA ALA A 266 9.82 11.01 29.97
C ALA A 266 9.13 11.52 31.23
N HIS A 267 8.86 10.61 32.18
CA HIS A 267 8.43 10.95 33.55
C HIS A 267 9.29 10.17 34.52
N GLY A 268 10.40 10.81 34.88
CA GLY A 268 11.16 10.51 36.05
C GLY A 268 12.00 11.78 36.36
N PRO A 269 11.83 12.44 37.52
CA PRO A 269 12.74 13.51 37.90
C PRO A 269 14.15 12.92 37.98
N ARG A 270 15.11 13.51 37.27
CA ARG A 270 16.52 13.28 37.58
C ARG A 270 16.75 13.73 38.99
N THR A 271 16.71 12.79 39.94
CA THR A 271 17.26 13.02 41.26
C THR A 271 18.77 13.17 41.08
N GLY A 272 19.26 14.40 41.18
CA GLY A 272 20.68 14.67 41.23
C GLY A 272 21.30 13.98 42.44
N GLY A 273 22.44 13.40 42.26
CA GLY A 273 23.41 12.98 43.22
C GLY A 273 24.76 13.55 42.80
#